data_22edf48f8e3e3c10abf911364ca2f15f
#
_entry.id   22edf48f8e3e3c10abf911364ca2f15f
#
_cell.length_a   1.000
_cell.length_b   1.000
_cell.length_c   1.000
_cell.angle_alpha   90.00
_cell.angle_beta   90.00
_cell.angle_gamma   90.00
#
_symmetry.space_group_name_H-M   'P 1'
#
loop_
_entity.id
_entity.type
_entity.pdbx_description
1 polymer ?
#
loop_
_entity_poly.entity_id
_entity_poly.type
_entity_poly.pdbx_seq_one_letter_code
_entity_poly.pdbx_strand_id
1 'polypeptide(L)'
;PRPPVPVPTTPGGGKRSTLRVSAVSTPAKPSGGTPKQDFDWDNLGFGLVETSFMYRTECAVDGEWTKGEVVPYGNLSMHPSAAVLNYGQGIFEGMKAFRTAGSDDVVVFRPDQNAARFAEGAGRMSMPPVPADVFIDAVKKCVSANREWVPPEGKGSLYLRPLLIGSGP
;
A
#
# COMPACT_ATOMS: atom_id res chain seq x y z
N PRO A 1 -34.51 -22.13 -4.10
CA PRO A 1 -33.23 -22.03 -4.82
C PRO A 1 -33.04 -20.58 -5.25
N ARG A 2 -31.92 -19.97 -4.85
CA ARG A 2 -31.53 -18.64 -5.31
C ARG A 2 -31.02 -18.75 -6.74
N PRO A 3 -31.32 -17.81 -7.64
CA PRO A 3 -30.75 -17.80 -8.97
C PRO A 3 -29.24 -17.58 -8.89
N PRO A 4 -28.46 -18.13 -9.84
CA PRO A 4 -27.00 -17.96 -9.87
C PRO A 4 -26.64 -16.49 -10.13
N VAL A 5 -25.65 -16.00 -9.37
CA VAL A 5 -25.08 -14.67 -9.55
C VAL A 5 -24.31 -14.65 -10.88
N PRO A 6 -24.52 -13.66 -11.74
CA PRO A 6 -23.78 -13.57 -13.01
C PRO A 6 -22.28 -13.40 -12.75
N VAL A 7 -21.48 -14.26 -13.37
CA VAL A 7 -20.01 -14.11 -13.38
C VAL A 7 -19.68 -12.98 -14.35
N PRO A 8 -18.90 -11.96 -13.93
CA PRO A 8 -18.48 -10.91 -14.86
C PRO A 8 -17.58 -11.53 -15.96
N THR A 9 -17.97 -11.40 -17.19
CA THR A 9 -17.13 -11.74 -18.35
C THR A 9 -15.99 -10.75 -18.43
N THR A 10 -14.76 -11.25 -18.35
CA THR A 10 -13.53 -10.49 -18.49
C THR A 10 -13.43 -9.93 -19.92
N PRO A 11 -13.33 -8.62 -20.14
CA PRO A 11 -12.97 -8.10 -21.45
C PRO A 11 -11.52 -8.46 -21.76
N GLY A 12 -11.29 -9.10 -22.89
CA GLY A 12 -9.97 -9.49 -23.34
C GLY A 12 -9.05 -8.31 -23.62
N GLY A 13 -7.75 -8.51 -23.43
CA GLY A 13 -6.69 -7.67 -24.02
C GLY A 13 -6.30 -6.41 -23.25
N GLY A 14 -6.33 -6.42 -21.93
CA GLY A 14 -5.83 -5.29 -21.13
C GLY A 14 -4.32 -5.10 -21.27
N LYS A 15 -3.89 -3.94 -21.78
CA LYS A 15 -2.50 -3.49 -21.77
C LYS A 15 -1.93 -3.67 -20.37
N ARG A 16 -0.77 -4.31 -20.24
CA ARG A 16 -0.07 -4.44 -18.95
C ARG A 16 0.24 -3.03 -18.43
N SER A 17 -0.52 -2.57 -17.45
CA SER A 17 -0.29 -1.26 -16.87
C SER A 17 0.79 -1.36 -15.82
N THR A 18 1.90 -0.68 -16.06
CA THR A 18 2.95 -0.46 -15.06
C THR A 18 2.84 0.99 -14.60
N LEU A 19 2.66 1.19 -13.31
CA LEU A 19 2.62 2.53 -12.73
C LEU A 19 4.03 3.05 -12.56
N ARG A 20 4.35 4.18 -13.20
CA ARG A 20 5.55 4.97 -12.91
C ARG A 20 5.23 5.96 -11.80
N VAL A 21 6.04 5.98 -10.77
CA VAL A 21 5.93 6.93 -9.66
C VAL A 21 6.99 8.02 -9.87
N SER A 22 6.55 9.16 -10.38
CA SER A 22 7.37 10.37 -10.42
C SER A 22 7.44 11.01 -9.04
N ALA A 23 8.53 11.75 -8.74
CA ALA A 23 8.68 12.43 -7.46
C ALA A 23 7.53 13.41 -7.21
N VAL A 24 6.76 13.16 -6.16
CA VAL A 24 5.83 14.13 -5.57
C VAL A 24 6.60 14.91 -4.53
N SER A 25 6.33 16.20 -4.37
CA SER A 25 6.96 17.03 -3.33
C SER A 25 6.80 16.34 -1.97
N THR A 26 7.92 15.96 -1.38
CA THR A 26 7.96 15.28 -0.07
C THR A 26 7.51 16.28 1.00
N PRO A 27 6.57 15.90 1.90
CA PRO A 27 6.29 16.70 3.08
C PRO A 27 7.55 16.87 3.91
N ALA A 28 7.62 17.96 4.71
CA ALA A 28 8.76 18.26 5.57
C ALA A 28 9.22 17.01 6.35
N LYS A 29 10.54 16.73 6.29
CA LYS A 29 11.20 15.52 6.77
C LYS A 29 10.82 15.25 8.23
N PRO A 30 10.08 14.19 8.54
CA PRO A 30 9.94 13.72 9.91
C PRO A 30 11.21 13.00 10.36
N SER A 31 11.35 12.79 11.66
CA SER A 31 12.48 12.14 12.31
C SER A 31 12.71 10.65 11.97
N GLY A 32 11.95 10.06 11.05
CA GLY A 32 12.20 8.74 10.50
C GLY A 32 13.45 8.76 9.62
N GLY A 33 14.42 7.90 9.93
CA GLY A 33 15.74 7.92 9.30
C GLY A 33 15.72 7.71 7.80
N THR A 34 16.65 8.34 7.11
CA THR A 34 17.12 7.91 5.78
C THR A 34 17.87 6.58 5.93
N PRO A 35 17.92 5.72 4.90
CA PRO A 35 18.86 4.62 4.88
C PRO A 35 20.24 5.17 5.24
N LYS A 36 20.92 4.52 6.15
CA LYS A 36 22.28 4.89 6.47
C LYS A 36 23.10 4.85 5.18
N GLN A 37 24.07 5.74 5.05
CA GLN A 37 24.91 5.82 3.84
C GLN A 37 25.65 4.51 3.55
N ASP A 38 25.79 3.65 4.54
CA ASP A 38 26.40 2.32 4.53
C ASP A 38 25.38 1.16 4.62
N PHE A 39 24.11 1.39 4.24
CA PHE A 39 23.11 0.33 4.26
C PHE A 39 23.48 -0.79 3.27
N ASP A 40 23.57 -2.03 3.79
CA ASP A 40 23.98 -3.20 3.01
C ASP A 40 22.88 -3.68 2.08
N TRP A 41 22.83 -3.13 0.87
CA TRP A 41 21.88 -3.52 -0.17
C TRP A 41 22.17 -4.90 -0.78
N ASP A 42 23.35 -5.45 -0.57
CA ASP A 42 23.75 -6.76 -1.09
C ASP A 42 23.25 -7.91 -0.22
N ASN A 43 22.90 -7.62 1.03
CA ASN A 43 22.54 -8.62 2.02
C ASN A 43 21.10 -8.40 2.55
N LEU A 44 20.18 -8.08 1.65
CA LEU A 44 18.77 -7.92 1.98
C LEU A 44 18.15 -9.27 2.33
N GLY A 45 17.88 -9.51 3.62
CA GLY A 45 17.14 -10.67 4.11
C GLY A 45 15.62 -10.46 4.11
N PHE A 46 14.91 -11.40 4.77
CA PHE A 46 13.45 -11.30 5.00
C PHE A 46 13.10 -10.57 6.31
N GLY A 47 14.09 -10.01 6.99
CA GLY A 47 13.92 -9.23 8.21
C GLY A 47 13.15 -7.94 7.93
N LEU A 48 12.38 -7.49 8.91
CA LEU A 48 11.73 -6.18 8.86
C LEU A 48 12.78 -5.09 8.92
N VAL A 49 12.79 -4.21 7.92
CA VAL A 49 13.53 -2.96 7.92
C VAL A 49 12.52 -1.83 7.96
N GLU A 50 12.53 -1.04 9.03
CA GLU A 50 11.65 0.13 9.15
C GLU A 50 12.05 1.21 8.17
N THR A 51 11.11 1.64 7.34
CA THR A 51 11.27 2.75 6.41
C THR A 51 10.90 4.07 7.08
N SER A 52 11.06 5.20 6.36
CA SER A 52 10.85 6.52 6.97
C SER A 52 9.36 6.85 7.18
N PHE A 53 8.48 6.38 6.29
CA PHE A 53 7.10 6.84 6.23
C PHE A 53 6.10 5.72 5.97
N MET A 54 4.86 5.95 6.40
CA MET A 54 3.68 5.20 6.00
C MET A 54 2.60 6.15 5.49
N TYR A 55 1.64 5.65 4.72
CA TYR A 55 0.44 6.38 4.33
C TYR A 55 -0.72 5.92 5.18
N ARG A 56 -1.51 6.85 5.68
CA ARG A 56 -2.68 6.60 6.52
C ARG A 56 -3.90 7.29 5.95
N THR A 57 -5.03 6.60 5.92
CA THR A 57 -6.36 7.15 5.63
C THR A 57 -7.39 6.41 6.46
N GLU A 58 -8.53 7.00 6.69
CA GLU A 58 -9.60 6.48 7.54
C GLU A 58 -10.95 6.63 6.84
N CYS A 59 -11.87 5.72 7.16
CA CYS A 59 -13.25 5.77 6.73
C CYS A 59 -14.17 5.40 7.90
N ALA A 60 -15.19 6.19 8.17
CA ALA A 60 -16.26 5.78 9.07
C ALA A 60 -17.13 4.71 8.40
N VAL A 61 -17.88 3.90 9.18
CA VAL A 61 -18.66 2.76 8.67
C VAL A 61 -19.58 3.15 7.51
N ASP A 62 -20.27 4.28 7.63
CA ASP A 62 -21.16 4.82 6.60
C ASP A 62 -20.64 6.13 5.99
N GLY A 63 -19.33 6.35 6.07
CA GLY A 63 -18.67 7.59 5.65
C GLY A 63 -17.89 7.45 4.35
N GLU A 64 -17.28 8.55 3.97
CA GLU A 64 -16.31 8.60 2.88
C GLU A 64 -14.88 8.46 3.40
N TRP A 65 -13.97 8.03 2.53
CA TRP A 65 -12.55 7.97 2.82
C TRP A 65 -11.99 9.38 3.01
N THR A 66 -11.27 9.58 4.11
CA THR A 66 -10.59 10.85 4.35
C THR A 66 -9.51 11.10 3.31
N LYS A 67 -9.14 12.38 3.12
CA LYS A 67 -7.93 12.71 2.38
C LYS A 67 -6.74 12.20 3.18
N GLY A 68 -6.24 11.04 2.83
CA GLY A 68 -5.15 10.41 3.54
C GLY A 68 -3.84 11.23 3.51
N GLU A 69 -2.94 10.90 4.39
CA GLU A 69 -1.68 11.62 4.62
C GLU A 69 -0.47 10.67 4.72
N VAL A 70 0.69 11.21 4.40
CA VAL A 70 1.98 10.56 4.66
C VAL A 70 2.43 10.95 6.05
N VAL A 71 2.65 9.96 6.92
CA VAL A 71 3.07 10.14 8.31
C VAL A 71 4.35 9.35 8.57
N PRO A 72 5.10 9.66 9.63
CA PRO A 72 6.25 8.85 10.06
C PRO A 72 5.84 7.39 10.24
N TYR A 73 6.71 6.47 9.81
CA TYR A 73 6.52 5.05 10.12
C TYR A 73 6.61 4.82 11.63
N GLY A 74 5.68 4.06 12.18
CA GLY A 74 5.64 3.81 13.62
C GLY A 74 4.41 2.99 14.05
N ASN A 75 4.20 2.98 15.35
CA ASN A 75 3.12 2.21 15.98
C ASN A 75 1.72 2.75 15.63
N LEU A 76 0.76 1.86 15.54
CA LEU A 76 -0.65 2.20 15.46
C LEU A 76 -1.26 2.18 16.87
N SER A 77 -1.90 3.28 17.27
CA SER A 77 -2.69 3.32 18.50
C SER A 77 -4.10 2.85 18.20
N MET A 78 -4.59 1.85 18.93
CA MET A 78 -5.92 1.28 18.74
C MET A 78 -6.66 1.09 20.07
N HIS A 79 -7.99 1.24 20.02
CA HIS A 79 -8.83 0.92 21.17
C HIS A 79 -8.85 -0.61 21.41
N PRO A 80 -8.86 -1.09 22.68
CA PRO A 80 -8.90 -2.53 22.97
C PRO A 80 -10.07 -3.29 22.35
N SER A 81 -11.20 -2.61 22.11
CA SER A 81 -12.37 -3.18 21.43
C SER A 81 -12.31 -3.13 19.90
N ALA A 82 -11.18 -2.71 19.31
CA ALA A 82 -11.03 -2.68 17.87
C ALA A 82 -11.38 -4.05 17.25
N ALA A 83 -12.19 -4.04 16.20
CA ALA A 83 -12.69 -5.26 15.57
C ALA A 83 -11.56 -6.16 15.03
N VAL A 84 -10.43 -5.58 14.60
CA VAL A 84 -9.27 -6.37 14.18
C VAL A 84 -8.68 -7.19 15.33
N LEU A 85 -8.67 -6.65 16.56
CA LEU A 85 -8.10 -7.33 17.73
C LEU A 85 -9.01 -8.43 18.27
N ASN A 86 -10.33 -8.24 18.20
CA ASN A 86 -11.30 -9.14 18.81
C ASN A 86 -11.88 -10.15 17.82
N TYR A 87 -12.00 -9.80 16.54
CA TYR A 87 -12.67 -10.59 15.51
C TYR A 87 -11.80 -10.84 14.28
N GLY A 88 -10.56 -10.36 14.27
CA GLY A 88 -9.66 -10.51 13.12
C GLY A 88 -10.13 -9.76 11.87
N GLN A 89 -10.94 -8.69 12.03
CA GLN A 89 -11.46 -7.93 10.90
C GLN A 89 -10.34 -7.13 10.23
N GLY A 90 -9.65 -7.76 9.30
CA GLY A 90 -8.54 -7.15 8.58
C GLY A 90 -8.21 -7.89 7.30
N ILE A 91 -7.69 -7.16 6.34
CA ILE A 91 -7.16 -7.68 5.07
C ILE A 91 -5.87 -6.97 4.74
N PHE A 92 -5.05 -7.60 3.92
CA PHE A 92 -3.85 -6.98 3.39
C PHE A 92 -3.61 -7.35 1.92
N GLU A 93 -2.79 -6.56 1.27
CA GLU A 93 -2.22 -6.83 -0.05
C GLU A 93 -0.70 -6.78 0.02
N GLY A 94 -0.05 -7.31 -1.02
CA GLY A 94 1.38 -7.25 -1.19
C GLY A 94 1.76 -6.86 -2.60
N MET A 95 2.64 -5.86 -2.73
CA MET A 95 3.22 -5.46 -4.00
C MET A 95 4.63 -4.96 -3.81
N LYS A 96 5.35 -4.73 -4.90
CA LYS A 96 6.75 -4.35 -4.87
C LYS A 96 7.01 -3.15 -5.76
N ALA A 97 7.85 -2.25 -5.29
CA ALA A 97 8.38 -1.15 -6.08
C ALA A 97 9.85 -1.43 -6.44
N PHE A 98 10.22 -1.16 -7.68
CA PHE A 98 11.55 -1.43 -8.24
C PHE A 98 12.12 -0.17 -8.90
N ARG A 99 13.43 0.00 -8.84
CA ARG A 99 14.11 0.94 -9.73
C ARG A 99 14.21 0.37 -11.14
N THR A 100 14.05 1.24 -12.13
CA THR A 100 14.15 0.85 -13.54
C THR A 100 15.60 0.95 -14.00
N ALA A 101 16.02 -0.02 -14.81
CA ALA A 101 17.34 -0.03 -15.41
C ALA A 101 17.66 1.28 -16.16
N GLY A 102 18.81 1.86 -15.89
CA GLY A 102 19.30 3.04 -16.58
C GLY A 102 18.53 4.33 -16.35
N SER A 103 17.57 4.34 -15.41
CA SER A 103 16.86 5.55 -15.01
C SER A 103 16.64 5.60 -13.49
N ASP A 104 16.29 6.77 -12.98
CA ASP A 104 15.93 6.93 -11.58
C ASP A 104 14.43 6.68 -11.33
N ASP A 105 13.71 6.19 -12.33
CA ASP A 105 12.28 5.90 -12.21
C ASP A 105 12.02 4.71 -11.27
N VAL A 106 10.94 4.82 -10.51
CA VAL A 106 10.42 3.73 -9.68
C VAL A 106 9.09 3.24 -10.26
N VAL A 107 8.97 1.93 -10.41
CA VAL A 107 7.77 1.29 -10.99
C VAL A 107 7.13 0.31 -10.00
N VAL A 108 5.81 0.23 -10.05
CA VAL A 108 5.00 -0.77 -9.35
C VAL A 108 4.19 -1.54 -10.40
N PHE A 109 4.24 -2.86 -10.34
CA PHE A 109 3.57 -3.70 -11.31
C PHE A 109 2.10 -3.93 -10.96
N ARG A 110 1.19 -3.60 -11.89
CA ARG A 110 -0.25 -3.88 -11.82
C ARG A 110 -0.94 -3.51 -10.49
N PRO A 111 -0.73 -2.29 -9.92
CA PRO A 111 -1.41 -1.90 -8.68
C PRO A 111 -2.94 -1.83 -8.82
N ASP A 112 -3.47 -1.71 -10.05
CA ASP A 112 -4.88 -1.82 -10.38
C ASP A 112 -5.49 -3.15 -9.94
N GLN A 113 -4.77 -4.26 -10.15
CA GLN A 113 -5.24 -5.59 -9.76
C GLN A 113 -5.19 -5.78 -8.24
N ASN A 114 -4.19 -5.20 -7.56
CA ASN A 114 -4.13 -5.20 -6.11
C ASN A 114 -5.30 -4.38 -5.53
N ALA A 115 -5.60 -3.21 -6.10
CA ALA A 115 -6.73 -2.38 -5.69
C ALA A 115 -8.06 -3.14 -5.82
N ALA A 116 -8.27 -3.84 -6.93
CA ALA A 116 -9.50 -4.61 -7.17
C ALA A 116 -9.68 -5.74 -6.12
N ARG A 117 -8.62 -6.54 -5.85
CA ARG A 117 -8.67 -7.59 -4.84
C ARG A 117 -8.85 -7.03 -3.43
N PHE A 118 -8.23 -5.88 -3.14
CA PHE A 118 -8.35 -5.22 -1.85
C PHE A 118 -9.78 -4.75 -1.58
N ALA A 119 -10.43 -4.17 -2.59
CA ALA A 119 -11.85 -3.77 -2.51
C ALA A 119 -12.78 -4.98 -2.34
N GLU A 120 -12.54 -6.08 -3.09
CA GLU A 120 -13.30 -7.33 -2.94
C GLU A 120 -13.12 -7.93 -1.54
N GLY A 121 -11.90 -7.98 -1.03
CA GLY A 121 -11.59 -8.46 0.31
C GLY A 121 -12.25 -7.63 1.40
N ALA A 122 -12.29 -6.30 1.25
CA ALA A 122 -12.99 -5.41 2.17
C ALA A 122 -14.47 -5.77 2.27
N GLY A 123 -15.13 -5.96 1.13
CA GLY A 123 -16.54 -6.37 1.08
C GLY A 123 -16.80 -7.71 1.78
N ARG A 124 -15.89 -8.69 1.63
CA ARG A 124 -16.00 -10.00 2.32
C ARG A 124 -15.87 -9.88 3.83
N MET A 125 -15.12 -8.90 4.33
CA MET A 125 -14.93 -8.63 5.75
C MET A 125 -15.92 -7.59 6.29
N SER A 126 -16.93 -7.20 5.50
CA SER A 126 -17.91 -6.16 5.86
C SER A 126 -17.25 -4.82 6.25
N MET A 127 -16.17 -4.47 5.56
CA MET A 127 -15.49 -3.20 5.68
C MET A 127 -15.78 -2.32 4.45
N PRO A 128 -15.77 -0.98 4.59
CA PRO A 128 -15.87 -0.09 3.44
C PRO A 128 -14.77 -0.39 2.41
N PRO A 129 -15.10 -0.64 1.13
CA PRO A 129 -14.09 -0.86 0.10
C PRO A 129 -13.30 0.41 -0.17
N VAL A 130 -11.99 0.27 -0.31
CA VAL A 130 -11.12 1.39 -0.70
C VAL A 130 -11.26 1.63 -2.20
N PRO A 131 -11.67 2.83 -2.66
CA PRO A 131 -11.72 3.16 -4.07
C PRO A 131 -10.37 2.97 -4.76
N ALA A 132 -10.37 2.52 -6.00
CA ALA A 132 -9.12 2.19 -6.72
C ALA A 132 -8.20 3.40 -6.91
N ASP A 133 -8.74 4.57 -7.12
CA ASP A 133 -8.01 5.83 -7.23
C ASP A 133 -7.36 6.23 -5.90
N VAL A 134 -8.06 6.09 -4.77
CA VAL A 134 -7.53 6.30 -3.42
C VAL A 134 -6.39 5.32 -3.13
N PHE A 135 -6.57 4.04 -3.47
CA PHE A 135 -5.53 3.02 -3.28
C PHE A 135 -4.27 3.33 -4.10
N ILE A 136 -4.43 3.67 -5.39
CA ILE A 136 -3.32 3.98 -6.28
C ILE A 136 -2.61 5.27 -5.86
N ASP A 137 -3.34 6.30 -5.44
CA ASP A 137 -2.77 7.54 -4.91
C ASP A 137 -1.96 7.28 -3.62
N ALA A 138 -2.50 6.46 -2.71
CA ALA A 138 -1.79 6.03 -1.51
C ALA A 138 -0.45 5.32 -1.83
N VAL A 139 -0.47 4.39 -2.80
CA VAL A 139 0.74 3.69 -3.26
C VAL A 139 1.77 4.68 -3.81
N LYS A 140 1.34 5.61 -4.69
CA LYS A 140 2.22 6.65 -5.25
C LYS A 140 2.88 7.50 -4.17
N LYS A 141 2.08 8.02 -3.25
CA LYS A 141 2.55 8.90 -2.17
C LYS A 141 3.49 8.16 -1.22
N CYS A 142 3.14 6.93 -0.83
CA CYS A 142 3.98 6.11 0.05
C CYS A 142 5.33 5.78 -0.60
N VAL A 143 5.35 5.35 -1.86
CA VAL A 143 6.59 5.07 -2.60
C VAL A 143 7.42 6.33 -2.79
N SER A 144 6.80 7.44 -3.16
CA SER A 144 7.50 8.72 -3.34
C SER A 144 8.18 9.19 -2.06
N ALA A 145 7.48 9.09 -0.92
CA ALA A 145 8.01 9.48 0.39
C ALA A 145 9.15 8.57 0.87
N ASN A 146 9.18 7.30 0.42
CA ASN A 146 10.21 6.32 0.75
C ASN A 146 11.14 6.00 -0.42
N ARG A 147 11.29 6.93 -1.37
CA ARG A 147 12.06 6.69 -2.60
C ARG A 147 13.50 6.25 -2.34
N GLU A 148 14.11 6.77 -1.30
CA GLU A 148 15.47 6.43 -0.85
C GLU A 148 15.59 4.98 -0.33
N TRP A 149 14.45 4.37 0.08
CA TRP A 149 14.36 2.99 0.54
C TRP A 149 14.10 1.99 -0.59
N VAL A 150 13.90 2.47 -1.83
CA VAL A 150 13.82 1.57 -2.99
C VAL A 150 15.24 1.12 -3.33
N PRO A 151 15.54 -0.20 -3.24
CA PRO A 151 16.89 -0.70 -3.51
C PRO A 151 17.41 -0.27 -4.89
N PRO A 152 18.72 -0.14 -5.05
CA PRO A 152 19.32 0.02 -6.37
C PRO A 152 18.92 -1.10 -7.33
N GLU A 153 19.01 -0.84 -8.63
CA GLU A 153 18.72 -1.84 -9.66
C GLU A 153 19.46 -3.18 -9.39
N GLY A 154 18.74 -4.28 -9.51
CA GLY A 154 19.27 -5.64 -9.31
C GLY A 154 19.51 -6.05 -7.87
N LYS A 155 19.36 -5.15 -6.88
CA LYS A 155 19.61 -5.46 -5.46
C LYS A 155 18.32 -5.89 -4.70
N GLY A 156 17.15 -5.70 -5.28
CA GLY A 156 15.88 -6.07 -4.63
C GLY A 156 14.73 -5.15 -4.93
N SER A 157 13.82 -5.03 -3.98
CA SER A 157 12.61 -4.20 -4.13
C SER A 157 12.12 -3.67 -2.79
N LEU A 158 11.46 -2.51 -2.81
CA LEU A 158 10.70 -2.04 -1.66
C LEU A 158 9.36 -2.77 -1.63
N TYR A 159 9.11 -3.51 -0.56
CA TYR A 159 7.84 -4.21 -0.34
C TYR A 159 6.78 -3.24 0.21
N LEU A 160 5.61 -3.23 -0.40
CA LEU A 160 4.47 -2.43 0.01
C LEU A 160 3.40 -3.34 0.62
N ARG A 161 2.94 -2.98 1.82
CA ARG A 161 1.90 -3.70 2.55
C ARG A 161 0.68 -2.79 2.78
N PRO A 162 -0.26 -2.68 1.82
CA PRO A 162 -1.58 -2.14 2.12
C PRO A 162 -2.26 -3.00 3.16
N LEU A 163 -2.77 -2.38 4.21
CA LEU A 163 -3.44 -3.00 5.33
C LEU A 163 -4.75 -2.25 5.60
N LEU A 164 -5.87 -2.95 5.61
CA LEU A 164 -7.18 -2.42 6.02
C LEU A 164 -7.66 -3.18 7.24
N ILE A 165 -7.98 -2.46 8.30
CA ILE A 165 -8.39 -3.02 9.59
C ILE A 165 -9.61 -2.29 10.16
N GLY A 166 -10.47 -3.01 10.85
CA GLY A 166 -11.50 -2.44 11.72
C GLY A 166 -10.83 -1.90 12.99
N SER A 167 -10.60 -0.58 13.05
CA SER A 167 -9.89 0.07 14.16
C SER A 167 -10.81 0.59 15.26
N GLY A 168 -12.10 0.70 14.99
CA GLY A 168 -13.14 1.09 15.95
C GLY A 168 -13.74 -0.11 16.70
N PRO A 169 -14.58 0.21 17.74
CA PRO A 169 -15.40 -0.77 18.44
C PRO A 169 -16.54 -1.27 17.56
#